data_3a616f955916724e63c8208e01a43b6d
#
_entry.id   3a616f955916724e63c8208e01a43b6d
#
_cell.length_a   1.000
_cell.length_b   1.000
_cell.length_c   1.000
_cell.angle_alpha   90.00
_cell.angle_beta   90.00
_cell.angle_gamma   90.00
#
_symmetry.space_group_name_H-M   'P 1'
#
loop_
_entity.id
_entity.type
_entity.pdbx_description
1 polymer ?
#
loop_
_entity_poly.entity_id
_entity_poly.type
_entity_poly.pdbx_seq_one_letter_code
_entity_poly.pdbx_strand_id
1 'polypeptide(L)'
;VDLYGPSVKEKNEGSLCSSFHLENESGTGDIAAYSVFPGMELVYNDMHMKYCNKTQNPRTNFLEINYCREGRSECTFGEYSYCYMTAGDLSICSLQGKSHTSSFPTSHYHGITVTIDFAEITEEMKQILSLLSIDLNRIFAFSEKQDFYMVRANETIQHICSELYTVQDHLKPSYIKIKLLELLLILAELNFDAGKKDYIYFSKAQRDCVLKIHDFVVEHITEHYTIEELAERFEISPTAMKKCFKEMYGVPIYTYCRTYRLQIAEKLLREGQL
;
A
#
# COMPACT_ATOMS: atom_id res chain seq x y z
N VAL A 1 1.96 -18.24 -7.56
CA VAL A 1 3.29 -17.92 -7.02
C VAL A 1 3.15 -17.59 -5.56
N ASP A 2 3.93 -18.21 -4.72
CA ASP A 2 3.86 -18.07 -3.26
C ASP A 2 4.57 -16.77 -2.83
N LEU A 3 3.95 -15.63 -3.15
CA LEU A 3 4.53 -14.31 -2.92
C LEU A 3 4.65 -13.95 -1.43
N TYR A 4 3.87 -14.59 -0.58
CA TYR A 4 3.76 -14.25 0.84
C TYR A 4 4.45 -15.24 1.77
N GLY A 5 5.03 -16.32 1.21
CA GLY A 5 5.90 -17.27 1.90
C GLY A 5 5.34 -17.79 3.23
N PRO A 6 6.16 -17.82 4.29
CA PRO A 6 5.79 -18.44 5.57
C PRO A 6 4.69 -17.70 6.34
N SER A 7 4.30 -16.50 5.92
CA SER A 7 3.19 -15.76 6.56
C SER A 7 1.82 -16.30 6.17
N VAL A 8 1.72 -17.13 5.12
CA VAL A 8 0.45 -17.73 4.69
C VAL A 8 0.09 -18.86 5.64
N LYS A 9 -1.07 -18.75 6.31
CA LYS A 9 -1.63 -19.80 7.18
C LYS A 9 -2.70 -20.64 6.47
N GLU A 10 -3.54 -19.96 5.69
CA GLU A 10 -4.58 -20.61 4.91
C GLU A 10 -4.55 -20.12 3.47
N LYS A 11 -4.74 -21.04 2.54
CA LYS A 11 -4.80 -20.75 1.12
C LYS A 11 -5.96 -21.53 0.50
N ASN A 12 -6.90 -20.82 -0.10
CA ASN A 12 -7.98 -21.40 -0.89
C ASN A 12 -7.79 -21.02 -2.36
N GLU A 13 -7.58 -22.01 -3.21
CA GLU A 13 -7.42 -21.81 -4.65
C GLU A 13 -8.71 -22.12 -5.38
N GLY A 14 -9.31 -21.08 -5.97
CA GLY A 14 -10.43 -21.19 -6.89
C GLY A 14 -9.97 -20.91 -8.33
N SER A 15 -10.76 -21.32 -9.30
CA SER A 15 -10.46 -21.11 -10.73
C SER A 15 -10.39 -19.63 -11.12
N LEU A 16 -11.11 -18.74 -10.43
CA LEU A 16 -11.19 -17.32 -10.72
C LEU A 16 -10.66 -16.43 -9.59
N CYS A 17 -10.67 -16.93 -8.36
CA CYS A 17 -10.23 -16.19 -7.18
C CYS A 17 -9.48 -17.13 -6.25
N SER A 18 -8.31 -16.71 -5.82
CA SER A 18 -7.55 -17.34 -4.75
C SER A 18 -7.55 -16.43 -3.53
N SER A 19 -7.82 -16.99 -2.34
CA SER A 19 -7.76 -16.24 -1.09
C SER A 19 -6.64 -16.75 -0.18
N PHE A 20 -6.01 -15.83 0.54
CA PHE A 20 -4.91 -16.12 1.44
C PHE A 20 -5.19 -15.44 2.77
N HIS A 21 -5.09 -16.19 3.86
CA HIS A 21 -5.03 -15.64 5.20
C HIS A 21 -3.58 -15.58 5.66
N LEU A 22 -3.13 -14.41 6.05
CA LEU A 22 -1.78 -14.13 6.52
C LEU A 22 -1.79 -13.89 8.02
N GLU A 23 -0.78 -14.40 8.71
CA GLU A 23 -0.59 -14.16 10.13
C GLU A 23 0.91 -14.09 10.44
N ASN A 24 1.29 -13.11 11.24
CA ASN A 24 2.61 -13.02 11.85
C ASN A 24 2.49 -12.38 13.25
N GLU A 25 3.62 -12.18 13.92
CA GLU A 25 3.67 -11.59 15.27
C GLU A 25 3.10 -10.18 15.37
N SER A 26 2.94 -9.47 14.22
CA SER A 26 2.43 -8.10 14.18
C SER A 26 0.94 -7.99 13.88
N GLY A 27 0.28 -9.10 13.53
CA GLY A 27 -1.16 -9.13 13.22
C GLY A 27 -1.55 -10.09 12.11
N THR A 28 -2.71 -9.83 11.51
CA THR A 28 -3.31 -10.67 10.47
C THR A 28 -3.60 -9.87 9.20
N GLY A 29 -3.81 -10.56 8.08
CA GLY A 29 -4.23 -9.95 6.83
C GLY A 29 -4.95 -10.95 5.94
N ASP A 30 -5.88 -10.45 5.14
CA ASP A 30 -6.62 -11.23 4.16
C ASP A 30 -6.38 -10.68 2.76
N ILE A 31 -6.16 -11.58 1.82
CA ILE A 31 -5.91 -11.26 0.42
C ILE A 31 -6.87 -12.07 -0.44
N ALA A 32 -7.50 -11.38 -1.42
CA ALA A 32 -8.28 -12.03 -2.47
C ALA A 32 -7.72 -11.65 -3.83
N ALA A 33 -7.12 -12.60 -4.54
CA ALA A 33 -6.50 -12.42 -5.84
C ALA A 33 -7.40 -13.00 -6.94
N TYR A 34 -7.80 -12.16 -7.87
CA TYR A 34 -8.60 -12.52 -9.05
C TYR A 34 -7.72 -12.57 -10.28
N SER A 35 -7.65 -13.72 -10.95
CA SER A 35 -7.08 -13.84 -12.29
C SER A 35 -8.04 -13.22 -13.29
N VAL A 36 -7.70 -12.03 -13.80
CA VAL A 36 -8.59 -11.22 -14.65
C VAL A 36 -8.42 -11.55 -16.11
N PHE A 37 -7.20 -11.47 -16.58
CA PHE A 37 -6.78 -11.85 -17.95
C PHE A 37 -5.43 -12.60 -17.86
N PRO A 38 -5.02 -13.33 -18.91
CA PRO A 38 -3.69 -13.91 -18.96
C PRO A 38 -2.62 -12.83 -18.67
N GLY A 39 -1.80 -13.08 -17.65
CA GLY A 39 -0.79 -12.14 -17.19
C GLY A 39 -1.30 -10.96 -16.36
N MET A 40 -2.59 -10.89 -16.03
CA MET A 40 -3.16 -9.79 -15.26
C MET A 40 -3.98 -10.30 -14.08
N GLU A 41 -3.66 -9.80 -12.88
CA GLU A 41 -4.40 -10.10 -11.65
C GLU A 41 -4.85 -8.80 -10.97
N LEU A 42 -5.98 -8.87 -10.28
CA LEU A 42 -6.45 -7.84 -9.38
C LEU A 42 -6.57 -8.42 -7.98
N VAL A 43 -5.91 -7.78 -7.03
CA VAL A 43 -5.74 -8.27 -5.65
C VAL A 43 -6.36 -7.26 -4.69
N TYR A 44 -7.30 -7.72 -3.88
CA TYR A 44 -7.78 -6.97 -2.71
C TYR A 44 -6.90 -7.31 -1.53
N ASN A 45 -6.40 -6.29 -0.86
CA ASN A 45 -5.59 -6.40 0.33
C ASN A 45 -6.36 -5.82 1.53
N ASP A 46 -6.46 -6.59 2.60
CA ASP A 46 -7.02 -6.18 3.89
C ASP A 46 -6.02 -6.55 4.98
N MET A 47 -5.21 -5.59 5.41
CA MET A 47 -4.09 -5.80 6.31
C MET A 47 -4.34 -5.13 7.65
N HIS A 48 -4.33 -5.94 8.71
CA HIS A 48 -4.39 -5.55 10.12
C HIS A 48 -3.10 -6.01 10.83
N MET A 49 -1.96 -5.61 10.27
CA MET A 49 -0.61 -5.98 10.73
C MET A 49 0.37 -4.84 10.48
N LYS A 50 1.50 -4.83 11.20
CA LYS A 50 2.53 -3.79 11.01
C LYS A 50 3.36 -4.01 9.73
N TYR A 51 3.55 -5.26 9.33
CA TYR A 51 4.32 -5.60 8.13
C TYR A 51 3.93 -6.95 7.55
N CYS A 52 4.19 -7.10 6.27
CA CYS A 52 4.08 -8.36 5.55
C CYS A 52 5.32 -8.57 4.68
N ASN A 53 6.00 -9.70 4.86
CA ASN A 53 7.16 -10.05 4.04
C ASN A 53 6.68 -10.71 2.76
N LYS A 54 7.11 -10.17 1.63
CA LYS A 54 6.92 -10.80 0.32
C LYS A 54 8.21 -11.53 -0.06
N THR A 55 8.10 -12.76 -0.54
CA THR A 55 9.22 -13.49 -1.13
C THR A 55 9.67 -12.80 -2.41
N GLN A 56 10.93 -13.02 -2.78
CA GLN A 56 11.48 -12.45 -4.00
C GLN A 56 10.66 -12.89 -5.22
N ASN A 57 10.14 -11.95 -5.98
CA ASN A 57 9.53 -12.24 -7.27
C ASN A 57 10.65 -12.29 -8.33
N PRO A 58 10.93 -13.46 -8.95
CA PRO A 58 11.97 -13.58 -9.97
C PRO A 58 11.60 -12.93 -11.32
N ARG A 59 10.36 -12.43 -11.46
CA ARG A 59 9.85 -11.87 -12.71
C ARG A 59 10.47 -10.49 -12.97
N THR A 60 11.00 -10.28 -14.16
CA THR A 60 11.70 -9.04 -14.55
C THR A 60 10.80 -8.05 -15.29
N ASN A 61 9.76 -8.54 -15.99
CA ASN A 61 8.82 -7.72 -16.76
C ASN A 61 7.47 -7.64 -16.03
N PHE A 62 7.49 -7.07 -14.83
CA PHE A 62 6.34 -7.07 -13.93
C PHE A 62 6.01 -5.67 -13.47
N LEU A 63 4.76 -5.25 -13.70
CA LEU A 63 4.22 -3.98 -13.25
C LEU A 63 3.26 -4.20 -12.08
N GLU A 64 3.40 -3.40 -11.05
CA GLU A 64 2.47 -3.35 -9.93
C GLU A 64 1.87 -1.95 -9.83
N ILE A 65 0.54 -1.89 -9.82
CA ILE A 65 -0.24 -0.67 -9.64
C ILE A 65 -1.02 -0.83 -8.33
N ASN A 66 -0.74 0.02 -7.35
CA ASN A 66 -1.41 -0.03 -6.06
C ASN A 66 -2.31 1.19 -5.86
N TYR A 67 -3.50 0.97 -5.35
CA TYR A 67 -4.40 2.02 -4.90
C TYR A 67 -4.69 1.83 -3.41
N CYS A 68 -4.41 2.85 -2.61
CA CYS A 68 -4.72 2.85 -1.19
C CYS A 68 -6.15 3.37 -0.97
N ARG A 69 -7.04 2.52 -0.46
CA ARG A 69 -8.39 2.91 -0.07
C ARG A 69 -8.43 3.48 1.33
N GLU A 70 -7.80 2.79 2.28
CA GLU A 70 -7.78 3.16 3.70
C GLU A 70 -6.43 2.81 4.33
N GLY A 71 -6.08 3.49 5.39
CA GLY A 71 -4.84 3.25 6.12
C GLY A 71 -3.61 3.87 5.47
N ARG A 72 -2.46 3.23 5.66
CA ARG A 72 -1.16 3.70 5.16
C ARG A 72 -0.23 2.55 4.81
N SER A 73 0.53 2.75 3.74
CA SER A 73 1.61 1.86 3.35
C SER A 73 2.90 2.65 3.20
N GLU A 74 3.99 2.12 3.77
CA GLU A 74 5.33 2.65 3.58
C GLU A 74 5.85 2.22 2.21
N CYS A 75 6.36 3.17 1.44
CA CYS A 75 6.98 2.95 0.15
C CYS A 75 8.45 3.32 0.23
N THR A 76 9.31 2.43 -0.24
CA THR A 76 10.76 2.66 -0.31
C THR A 76 11.13 3.17 -1.67
N PHE A 77 11.88 4.26 -1.74
CA PHE A 77 12.40 4.87 -2.95
C PHE A 77 13.92 4.83 -2.94
N GLY A 78 14.51 4.10 -3.90
CA GLY A 78 15.94 3.81 -3.88
C GLY A 78 16.33 3.02 -2.62
N GLU A 79 17.56 3.20 -2.14
CA GLU A 79 18.07 2.44 -0.99
C GLU A 79 17.72 3.05 0.38
N TYR A 80 17.45 4.37 0.44
CA TYR A 80 17.45 5.10 1.73
C TYR A 80 16.36 6.15 1.87
N SER A 81 15.40 6.20 0.94
CA SER A 81 14.33 7.19 0.98
C SER A 81 12.98 6.51 1.18
N TYR A 82 12.18 7.07 2.06
CA TYR A 82 10.86 6.55 2.42
C TYR A 82 9.79 7.61 2.20
N CYS A 83 8.65 7.20 1.70
CA CYS A 83 7.44 8.01 1.65
C CYS A 83 6.24 7.14 2.03
N TYR A 84 5.09 7.77 2.24
CA TYR A 84 3.91 7.06 2.74
C TYR A 84 2.73 7.27 1.80
N MET A 85 2.21 6.15 1.28
CA MET A 85 0.97 6.10 0.52
C MET A 85 -0.21 6.19 1.48
N THR A 86 -1.17 7.04 1.18
CA THR A 86 -2.33 7.31 2.02
C THR A 86 -3.62 7.09 1.23
N ALA A 87 -4.76 7.07 1.93
CA ALA A 87 -6.06 6.89 1.28
C ALA A 87 -6.25 7.84 0.09
N GLY A 88 -6.58 7.30 -1.07
CA GLY A 88 -6.73 7.99 -2.35
C GLY A 88 -5.43 8.19 -3.13
N ASP A 89 -4.29 7.65 -2.69
CA ASP A 89 -3.06 7.63 -3.47
C ASP A 89 -2.98 6.38 -4.34
N LEU A 90 -2.34 6.53 -5.50
CA LEU A 90 -2.05 5.45 -6.43
C LEU A 90 -0.54 5.41 -6.68
N SER A 91 0.04 4.22 -6.63
CA SER A 91 1.44 4.02 -7.00
C SER A 91 1.58 3.07 -8.18
N ILE A 92 2.62 3.29 -8.97
CA ILE A 92 3.00 2.44 -10.10
C ILE A 92 4.48 2.13 -9.91
N CYS A 93 4.83 0.86 -9.87
CA CYS A 93 6.21 0.42 -9.72
C CYS A 93 6.50 -0.81 -10.56
N SER A 94 7.74 -0.91 -11.00
CA SER A 94 8.31 -2.08 -11.65
C SER A 94 9.09 -2.87 -10.60
N LEU A 95 8.58 -4.04 -10.22
CA LEU A 95 9.27 -4.91 -9.27
C LEU A 95 10.32 -5.75 -10.00
N GLN A 96 11.55 -5.27 -10.02
CA GLN A 96 12.67 -6.02 -10.56
C GLN A 96 13.34 -6.83 -9.45
N GLY A 97 12.92 -8.08 -9.28
CA GLY A 97 13.72 -9.10 -8.58
C GLY A 97 14.06 -8.87 -7.11
N LYS A 98 13.55 -7.86 -6.46
CA LYS A 98 13.84 -7.56 -5.05
C LYS A 98 12.77 -8.16 -4.14
N SER A 99 13.19 -8.88 -3.10
CA SER A 99 12.31 -9.17 -1.96
C SER A 99 12.04 -7.86 -1.23
N HIS A 100 10.80 -7.57 -0.85
CA HIS A 100 10.54 -6.43 0.00
C HIS A 100 9.47 -6.69 1.04
N THR A 101 9.65 -5.98 2.14
CA THR A 101 8.68 -5.94 3.23
C THR A 101 7.73 -4.79 2.95
N SER A 102 6.44 -5.10 2.88
CA SER A 102 5.39 -4.08 2.93
C SER A 102 5.16 -3.71 4.39
N SER A 103 5.31 -2.44 4.72
CA SER A 103 5.12 -1.92 6.08
C SER A 103 3.87 -1.06 6.16
N PHE A 104 3.10 -1.24 7.23
CA PHE A 104 1.85 -0.54 7.49
C PHE A 104 1.94 0.15 8.86
N PRO A 105 2.42 1.41 8.90
CA PRO A 105 2.71 2.09 10.17
C PRO A 105 1.53 2.21 11.14
N THR A 106 0.31 2.25 10.61
CA THR A 106 -0.92 2.30 11.40
C THR A 106 -1.50 0.93 11.71
N SER A 107 -0.80 -0.16 11.36
CA SER A 107 -1.30 -1.55 11.44
C SER A 107 -2.63 -1.75 10.72
N HIS A 108 -2.91 -0.93 9.72
CA HIS A 108 -4.15 -0.93 8.95
C HIS A 108 -3.88 -0.46 7.52
N TYR A 109 -4.24 -1.28 6.54
CA TYR A 109 -4.16 -0.95 5.13
C TYR A 109 -5.20 -1.74 4.34
N HIS A 110 -6.10 -1.02 3.68
CA HIS A 110 -6.99 -1.59 2.67
C HIS A 110 -6.64 -1.01 1.31
N GLY A 111 -6.50 -1.87 0.32
CA GLY A 111 -6.15 -1.40 -1.01
C GLY A 111 -6.39 -2.43 -2.09
N ILE A 112 -6.22 -1.97 -3.32
CA ILE A 112 -6.24 -2.80 -4.52
C ILE A 112 -4.84 -2.78 -5.12
N THR A 113 -4.36 -3.95 -5.52
CA THR A 113 -3.15 -4.11 -6.32
C THR A 113 -3.53 -4.73 -7.65
N VAL A 114 -3.15 -4.10 -8.75
CA VAL A 114 -3.16 -4.71 -10.08
C VAL A 114 -1.75 -5.13 -10.42
N THR A 115 -1.59 -6.38 -10.81
CA THR A 115 -0.30 -6.91 -11.27
C THR A 115 -0.38 -7.27 -12.74
N ILE A 116 0.67 -6.92 -13.49
CA ILE A 116 0.78 -7.21 -14.92
C ILE A 116 2.12 -7.88 -15.18
N ASP A 117 2.07 -9.12 -15.63
CA ASP A 117 3.22 -9.87 -16.12
C ASP A 117 3.24 -9.83 -17.65
N PHE A 118 4.12 -9.02 -18.21
CA PHE A 118 4.18 -8.82 -19.67
C PHE A 118 4.59 -10.09 -20.43
N ALA A 119 5.24 -11.05 -19.77
CA ALA A 119 5.61 -12.31 -20.38
C ALA A 119 4.42 -13.26 -20.59
N GLU A 120 3.36 -13.08 -19.79
CA GLU A 120 2.15 -13.91 -19.79
C GLU A 120 0.99 -13.31 -20.61
N ILE A 121 1.14 -12.09 -21.13
CA ILE A 121 0.09 -11.43 -21.94
C ILE A 121 0.02 -12.10 -23.31
N THR A 122 -1.15 -12.66 -23.63
CA THR A 122 -1.38 -13.32 -24.92
C THR A 122 -1.56 -12.33 -26.08
N GLU A 123 -1.41 -12.80 -27.32
CA GLU A 123 -1.58 -11.97 -28.51
C GLU A 123 -3.04 -11.48 -28.64
N GLU A 124 -4.02 -12.30 -28.25
CA GLU A 124 -5.43 -11.90 -28.22
C GLU A 124 -5.65 -10.74 -27.26
N MET A 125 -4.99 -10.78 -26.08
CA MET A 125 -5.09 -9.68 -25.11
C MET A 125 -4.42 -8.41 -25.63
N LYS A 126 -3.29 -8.52 -26.32
CA LYS A 126 -2.63 -7.37 -26.97
C LYS A 126 -3.54 -6.73 -28.03
N GLN A 127 -4.29 -7.54 -28.80
CA GLN A 127 -5.26 -7.04 -29.76
C GLN A 127 -6.40 -6.28 -29.08
N ILE A 128 -6.94 -6.79 -27.98
CA ILE A 128 -7.99 -6.10 -27.19
C ILE A 128 -7.47 -4.75 -26.68
N LEU A 129 -6.28 -4.73 -26.09
CA LEU A 129 -5.66 -3.50 -25.60
C LEU A 129 -5.45 -2.48 -26.73
N SER A 130 -5.01 -2.95 -27.90
CA SER A 130 -4.82 -2.09 -29.08
C SER A 130 -6.14 -1.52 -29.59
N LEU A 131 -7.22 -2.32 -29.65
CA LEU A 131 -8.56 -1.85 -30.05
C LEU A 131 -9.10 -0.77 -29.09
N LEU A 132 -8.73 -0.85 -27.82
CA LEU A 132 -9.10 0.13 -26.79
C LEU A 132 -8.10 1.29 -26.66
N SER A 133 -7.07 1.33 -27.53
CA SER A 133 -5.99 2.33 -27.46
C SER A 133 -5.24 2.34 -26.11
N ILE A 134 -5.15 1.20 -25.43
CA ILE A 134 -4.43 1.05 -24.15
C ILE A 134 -2.97 0.67 -24.44
N ASP A 135 -2.04 1.60 -24.23
CA ASP A 135 -0.60 1.34 -24.38
C ASP A 135 0.05 1.05 -23.01
N LEU A 136 0.12 -0.25 -22.69
CA LEU A 136 0.80 -0.70 -21.45
C LEU A 136 2.31 -0.43 -21.47
N ASN A 137 2.95 -0.40 -22.64
CA ASN A 137 4.38 -0.14 -22.72
C ASN A 137 4.71 1.29 -22.28
N ARG A 138 3.80 2.25 -22.52
CA ARG A 138 3.96 3.62 -22.03
C ARG A 138 3.99 3.66 -20.50
N ILE A 139 3.09 2.93 -19.84
CA ILE A 139 3.02 2.84 -18.37
C ILE A 139 4.28 2.13 -17.84
N PHE A 140 4.68 1.05 -18.47
CA PHE A 140 5.86 0.27 -18.08
C PHE A 140 7.17 1.06 -18.26
N ALA A 141 7.40 1.65 -19.42
CA ALA A 141 8.59 2.45 -19.69
C ALA A 141 8.72 3.67 -18.75
N PHE A 142 7.60 4.18 -18.27
CA PHE A 142 7.60 5.23 -17.25
C PHE A 142 8.06 4.69 -15.90
N SER A 143 7.57 3.51 -15.47
CA SER A 143 7.96 2.87 -14.21
C SER A 143 9.44 2.45 -14.19
N GLU A 144 10.00 2.04 -15.33
CA GLU A 144 11.43 1.70 -15.43
C GLU A 144 12.36 2.90 -15.23
N LYS A 145 11.94 4.09 -15.68
CA LYS A 145 12.74 5.31 -15.54
C LYS A 145 12.81 5.85 -14.12
N GLN A 146 11.84 5.53 -13.27
CA GLN A 146 11.68 6.14 -11.96
C GLN A 146 11.61 5.15 -10.80
N ASP A 147 11.79 3.83 -11.02
CA ASP A 147 11.65 2.73 -10.04
C ASP A 147 10.28 2.71 -9.32
N PHE A 148 9.73 3.88 -9.01
CA PHE A 148 8.50 4.08 -8.26
C PHE A 148 7.87 5.43 -8.61
N TYR A 149 6.60 5.42 -8.92
CA TYR A 149 5.80 6.62 -9.14
C TYR A 149 4.57 6.60 -8.25
N MET A 150 4.28 7.72 -7.61
CA MET A 150 3.08 7.88 -6.79
C MET A 150 2.36 9.17 -7.16
N VAL A 151 1.05 9.11 -7.22
CA VAL A 151 0.18 10.23 -7.57
C VAL A 151 -1.10 10.18 -6.75
N ARG A 152 -1.67 11.34 -6.46
CA ARG A 152 -3.04 11.40 -5.95
C ARG A 152 -3.99 10.97 -7.06
N ALA A 153 -4.74 9.89 -6.84
CA ALA A 153 -5.75 9.45 -7.79
C ALA A 153 -6.79 10.57 -8.01
N ASN A 154 -7.08 10.87 -9.26
CA ASN A 154 -8.16 11.80 -9.61
C ASN A 154 -9.52 11.17 -9.28
N GLU A 155 -10.58 11.97 -9.36
CA GLU A 155 -11.95 11.52 -9.04
C GLU A 155 -12.38 10.32 -9.86
N THR A 156 -11.99 10.24 -11.14
CA THR A 156 -12.30 9.11 -12.02
C THR A 156 -11.66 7.82 -11.53
N ILE A 157 -10.36 7.83 -11.19
CA ILE A 157 -9.66 6.65 -10.66
C ILE A 157 -10.24 6.24 -9.32
N GLN A 158 -10.52 7.20 -8.43
CA GLN A 158 -11.14 6.93 -7.13
C GLN A 158 -12.53 6.29 -7.29
N HIS A 159 -13.32 6.76 -8.26
CA HIS A 159 -14.62 6.20 -8.57
C HIS A 159 -14.52 4.76 -9.06
N ILE A 160 -13.65 4.48 -10.06
CA ILE A 160 -13.41 3.13 -10.56
C ILE A 160 -13.03 2.18 -9.42
N CYS A 161 -12.06 2.58 -8.57
CA CYS A 161 -11.63 1.77 -7.46
C CYS A 161 -12.72 1.56 -6.40
N SER A 162 -13.57 2.56 -6.15
CA SER A 162 -14.68 2.43 -5.19
C SER A 162 -15.75 1.44 -5.65
N GLU A 163 -16.07 1.44 -6.94
CA GLU A 163 -17.04 0.51 -7.53
C GLU A 163 -16.59 -0.96 -7.45
N LEU A 164 -15.29 -1.23 -7.50
CA LEU A 164 -14.73 -2.58 -7.32
C LEU A 164 -15.07 -3.19 -5.95
N TYR A 165 -15.31 -2.36 -4.93
CA TYR A 165 -15.71 -2.83 -3.59
C TYR A 165 -17.23 -2.99 -3.41
N THR A 166 -18.04 -2.36 -4.25
CA THR A 166 -19.50 -2.30 -4.08
C THR A 166 -20.27 -3.24 -5.01
N VAL A 167 -19.59 -3.88 -5.96
CA VAL A 167 -20.20 -4.80 -6.91
C VAL A 167 -20.70 -6.07 -6.24
N GLN A 168 -21.86 -6.57 -6.70
CA GLN A 168 -22.43 -7.83 -6.21
C GLN A 168 -21.55 -9.04 -6.58
N ASP A 169 -21.40 -9.98 -5.67
CA ASP A 169 -20.44 -11.09 -5.79
C ASP A 169 -20.59 -11.92 -7.07
N HIS A 170 -21.84 -12.18 -7.51
CA HIS A 170 -22.08 -12.95 -8.73
C HIS A 170 -21.64 -12.24 -10.02
N LEU A 171 -21.57 -10.92 -10.02
CA LEU A 171 -21.09 -10.10 -11.15
C LEU A 171 -19.60 -9.81 -11.06
N LYS A 172 -19.01 -9.97 -9.89
CA LYS A 172 -17.66 -9.54 -9.56
C LYS A 172 -16.60 -10.00 -10.56
N PRO A 173 -16.55 -11.28 -11.00
CA PRO A 173 -15.52 -11.73 -11.95
C PRO A 173 -15.56 -11.02 -13.30
N SER A 174 -16.76 -10.74 -13.83
CA SER A 174 -16.93 -10.03 -15.10
C SER A 174 -16.76 -8.52 -14.94
N TYR A 175 -17.23 -7.99 -13.82
CA TYR A 175 -17.13 -6.55 -13.51
C TYR A 175 -15.69 -6.11 -13.33
N ILE A 176 -14.86 -6.91 -12.63
CA ILE A 176 -13.42 -6.66 -12.45
C ILE A 176 -12.72 -6.55 -13.82
N LYS A 177 -13.09 -7.38 -14.80
CA LYS A 177 -12.52 -7.31 -16.17
C LYS A 177 -12.77 -5.95 -16.83
N ILE A 178 -14.01 -5.48 -16.76
CA ILE A 178 -14.40 -4.19 -17.35
C ILE A 178 -13.67 -3.05 -16.62
N LYS A 179 -13.67 -3.07 -15.29
CA LYS A 179 -13.05 -2.02 -14.48
C LYS A 179 -11.53 -1.99 -14.57
N LEU A 180 -10.89 -3.15 -14.76
CA LEU A 180 -9.46 -3.19 -15.03
C LEU A 180 -9.11 -2.53 -16.36
N LEU A 181 -9.86 -2.82 -17.43
CA LEU A 181 -9.64 -2.18 -18.73
C LEU A 181 -9.89 -0.67 -18.67
N GLU A 182 -10.95 -0.24 -17.97
CA GLU A 182 -11.23 1.18 -17.74
C GLU A 182 -10.10 1.87 -16.97
N LEU A 183 -9.60 1.25 -15.89
CA LEU A 183 -8.47 1.78 -15.12
C LEU A 183 -7.21 1.90 -15.99
N LEU A 184 -6.88 0.85 -16.75
CA LEU A 184 -5.71 0.86 -17.63
C LEU A 184 -5.82 1.90 -18.75
N LEU A 185 -7.01 2.11 -19.30
CA LEU A 185 -7.26 3.16 -20.29
C LEU A 185 -6.98 4.55 -19.70
N ILE A 186 -7.50 4.85 -18.51
CA ILE A 186 -7.27 6.12 -17.85
C ILE A 186 -5.79 6.31 -17.49
N LEU A 187 -5.12 5.25 -17.02
CA LEU A 187 -3.69 5.30 -16.71
C LEU A 187 -2.82 5.52 -17.95
N ALA A 188 -3.18 4.92 -19.10
CA ALA A 188 -2.44 5.13 -20.34
C ALA A 188 -2.52 6.57 -20.85
N GLU A 189 -3.60 7.30 -20.54
CA GLU A 189 -3.79 8.70 -20.88
C GLU A 189 -3.18 9.69 -19.87
N LEU A 190 -2.74 9.21 -18.69
CA LEU A 190 -2.14 10.10 -17.70
C LEU A 190 -0.89 10.80 -18.23
N ASN A 191 -0.82 12.10 -17.99
CA ASN A 191 0.42 12.85 -18.16
C ASN A 191 1.28 12.69 -16.90
N PHE A 192 2.15 11.69 -16.91
CA PHE A 192 3.03 11.37 -15.79
C PHE A 192 4.01 12.52 -15.43
N ASP A 193 4.33 13.40 -16.37
CA ASP A 193 5.22 14.55 -16.11
C ASP A 193 4.50 15.68 -15.37
N ALA A 194 3.19 15.86 -15.62
CA ALA A 194 2.38 16.91 -14.99
C ALA A 194 1.86 16.54 -13.60
N GLY A 195 1.83 15.25 -13.25
CA GLY A 195 1.25 14.72 -12.02
C GLY A 195 2.22 14.53 -10.86
N LYS A 196 3.48 15.00 -10.99
CA LYS A 196 4.43 14.90 -9.87
C LYS A 196 3.90 15.69 -8.67
N LYS A 197 3.31 14.95 -7.74
CA LYS A 197 3.07 15.48 -6.40
C LYS A 197 4.43 15.54 -5.72
N ASP A 198 4.72 16.65 -5.07
CA ASP A 198 5.88 16.76 -4.19
C ASP A 198 5.67 15.88 -2.96
N TYR A 199 5.88 14.58 -3.13
CA TYR A 199 5.88 13.67 -1.99
C TYR A 199 7.04 13.99 -1.07
N ILE A 200 6.76 13.94 0.21
CA ILE A 200 7.76 14.21 1.22
C ILE A 200 8.53 12.91 1.44
N TYR A 201 9.80 12.94 1.08
CA TYR A 201 10.72 11.84 1.32
C TYR A 201 11.45 12.03 2.64
N PHE A 202 11.64 10.92 3.34
CA PHE A 202 12.37 10.85 4.60
C PHE A 202 13.57 9.92 4.45
N SER A 203 14.68 10.27 5.07
CA SER A 203 15.84 9.38 5.15
C SER A 203 15.56 8.21 6.08
N LYS A 204 16.31 7.12 5.92
CA LYS A 204 16.26 5.97 6.82
C LYS A 204 16.46 6.40 8.28
N ALA A 205 17.42 7.30 8.54
CA ALA A 205 17.67 7.81 9.87
C ALA A 205 16.47 8.53 10.49
N GLN A 206 15.77 9.37 9.72
CA GLN A 206 14.55 10.06 10.17
C GLN A 206 13.42 9.06 10.45
N ARG A 207 13.21 8.12 9.53
CA ARG A 207 12.20 7.08 9.64
C ARG A 207 12.44 6.22 10.89
N ASP A 208 13.66 5.68 11.06
CA ASP A 208 14.01 4.81 12.19
C ASP A 208 13.96 5.57 13.53
N CYS A 209 14.34 6.85 13.54
CA CYS A 209 14.21 7.72 14.70
C CYS A 209 12.74 7.90 15.10
N VAL A 210 11.85 8.16 14.16
CA VAL A 210 10.41 8.33 14.43
C VAL A 210 9.76 7.04 14.89
N LEU A 211 10.19 5.88 14.39
CA LEU A 211 9.74 4.58 14.93
C LEU A 211 10.12 4.42 16.42
N LYS A 212 11.37 4.75 16.78
CA LYS A 212 11.79 4.70 18.18
C LYS A 212 11.01 5.68 19.08
N ILE A 213 10.71 6.87 18.57
CA ILE A 213 9.87 7.85 19.27
C ILE A 213 8.46 7.29 19.48
N HIS A 214 7.88 6.68 18.46
CA HIS A 214 6.57 6.06 18.57
C HIS A 214 6.54 4.97 19.65
N ASP A 215 7.49 4.03 19.61
CA ASP A 215 7.56 2.94 20.58
C ASP A 215 7.76 3.49 22.01
N PHE A 216 8.63 4.48 22.15
CA PHE A 216 8.86 5.15 23.45
C PHE A 216 7.58 5.81 24.00
N VAL A 217 6.84 6.58 23.19
CA VAL A 217 5.62 7.24 23.69
C VAL A 217 4.49 6.27 23.96
N VAL A 218 4.46 5.12 23.30
CA VAL A 218 3.50 4.03 23.55
C VAL A 218 3.82 3.30 24.85
N GLU A 219 5.10 3.01 25.12
CA GLU A 219 5.55 2.39 26.37
C GLU A 219 5.33 3.31 27.58
N HIS A 220 5.49 4.63 27.40
CA HIS A 220 5.37 5.65 28.44
C HIS A 220 4.06 6.45 28.29
N ILE A 221 2.98 5.80 27.91
CA ILE A 221 1.74 6.48 27.51
C ILE A 221 1.06 7.28 28.61
N THR A 222 1.33 6.97 29.87
CA THR A 222 0.85 7.71 31.05
C THR A 222 1.61 9.00 31.31
N GLU A 223 2.79 9.14 30.74
CA GLU A 223 3.64 10.30 30.90
C GLU A 223 3.37 11.35 29.82
N HIS A 224 3.73 12.59 30.10
CA HIS A 224 3.60 13.71 29.15
C HIS A 224 4.98 14.19 28.74
N TYR A 225 5.26 14.13 27.45
CA TYR A 225 6.49 14.65 26.86
C TYR A 225 6.15 15.78 25.89
N THR A 226 6.90 16.86 25.96
CA THR A 226 6.84 17.94 24.99
C THR A 226 7.55 17.53 23.69
N ILE A 227 7.28 18.26 22.63
CA ILE A 227 7.95 18.07 21.34
C ILE A 227 9.46 18.31 21.47
N GLU A 228 9.84 19.31 22.27
CA GLU A 228 11.21 19.71 22.53
C GLU A 228 11.98 18.62 23.30
N GLU A 229 11.40 18.05 24.35
CA GLU A 229 11.99 16.93 25.11
C GLU A 229 12.18 15.67 24.25
N LEU A 230 11.19 15.32 23.42
CA LEU A 230 11.33 14.19 22.51
C LEU A 230 12.40 14.46 21.45
N ALA A 231 12.41 15.66 20.87
CA ALA A 231 13.38 16.03 19.84
C ALA A 231 14.82 16.03 20.37
N GLU A 232 15.04 16.53 21.59
CA GLU A 232 16.34 16.51 22.29
C GLU A 232 16.76 15.06 22.58
N ARG A 233 15.87 14.26 23.20
CA ARG A 233 16.13 12.87 23.60
C ARG A 233 16.53 11.97 22.42
N PHE A 234 15.91 12.17 21.25
CA PHE A 234 16.14 11.35 20.07
C PHE A 234 17.03 12.02 19.01
N GLU A 235 17.64 13.14 19.34
CA GLU A 235 18.60 13.87 18.48
C GLU A 235 18.03 14.19 17.08
N ILE A 236 16.75 14.57 17.01
CA ILE A 236 16.05 14.96 15.78
C ILE A 236 15.51 16.38 15.90
N SER A 237 15.50 17.14 14.79
CA SER A 237 14.88 18.47 14.85
C SER A 237 13.37 18.36 15.07
N PRO A 238 12.75 19.25 15.88
CA PRO A 238 11.29 19.24 16.12
C PRO A 238 10.47 19.28 14.85
N THR A 239 10.92 20.01 13.83
CA THR A 239 10.24 20.13 12.53
C THR A 239 10.28 18.82 11.74
N ALA A 240 11.45 18.18 11.65
CA ALA A 240 11.60 16.89 10.97
C ALA A 240 10.79 15.79 11.65
N MET A 241 10.84 15.74 12.99
CA MET A 241 10.07 14.80 13.81
C MET A 241 8.57 14.93 13.56
N LYS A 242 8.01 16.14 13.71
CA LYS A 242 6.59 16.41 13.51
C LYS A 242 6.12 16.05 12.09
N LYS A 243 6.92 16.39 11.08
CA LYS A 243 6.60 16.12 9.68
C LYS A 243 6.62 14.62 9.38
N CYS A 244 7.71 13.93 9.77
CA CYS A 244 7.85 12.50 9.55
C CYS A 244 6.79 11.70 10.32
N PHE A 245 6.55 12.02 11.59
CA PHE A 245 5.52 11.35 12.40
C PHE A 245 4.12 11.50 11.79
N LYS A 246 3.77 12.71 11.36
CA LYS A 246 2.46 12.95 10.73
C LYS A 246 2.30 12.19 9.42
N GLU A 247 3.35 12.10 8.60
CA GLU A 247 3.29 11.32 7.37
C GLU A 247 3.22 9.82 7.63
N MET A 248 3.91 9.30 8.64
CA MET A 248 3.87 7.88 9.03
C MET A 248 2.52 7.48 9.62
N TYR A 249 2.01 8.25 10.59
CA TYR A 249 0.85 7.87 11.41
C TYR A 249 -0.43 8.62 11.07
N GLY A 250 -0.39 9.58 10.14
CA GLY A 250 -1.56 10.32 9.66
C GLY A 250 -1.98 11.51 10.51
N VAL A 251 -1.53 11.57 11.74
CA VAL A 251 -1.91 12.60 12.71
C VAL A 251 -0.67 13.11 13.46
N PRO A 252 -0.71 14.36 14.00
CA PRO A 252 0.35 14.84 14.85
C PRO A 252 0.56 13.95 16.08
N ILE A 253 1.80 13.86 16.57
CA ILE A 253 2.18 12.99 17.69
C ILE A 253 1.30 13.21 18.95
N TYR A 254 0.95 14.45 19.25
CA TYR A 254 0.06 14.76 20.39
C TYR A 254 -1.34 14.16 20.20
N THR A 255 -1.90 14.29 19.00
CA THR A 255 -3.20 13.71 18.66
C THR A 255 -3.16 12.20 18.72
N TYR A 256 -2.08 11.61 18.24
CA TYR A 256 -1.84 10.16 18.31
C TYR A 256 -1.86 9.67 19.76
N CYS A 257 -1.03 10.25 20.63
CA CYS A 257 -0.95 9.86 22.04
C CYS A 257 -2.30 10.03 22.77
N ARG A 258 -3.03 11.12 22.48
CA ARG A 258 -4.37 11.34 23.05
C ARG A 258 -5.36 10.25 22.64
N THR A 259 -5.42 9.93 21.35
CA THR A 259 -6.32 8.89 20.82
C THR A 259 -5.95 7.52 21.40
N TYR A 260 -4.66 7.21 21.45
CA TYR A 260 -4.18 5.94 21.98
C TYR A 260 -4.50 5.77 23.47
N ARG A 261 -4.37 6.82 24.29
CA ARG A 261 -4.81 6.83 25.70
C ARG A 261 -6.31 6.54 25.84
N LEU A 262 -7.14 7.14 25.00
CA LEU A 262 -8.58 6.92 25.01
C LEU A 262 -8.94 5.47 24.65
N GLN A 263 -8.25 4.87 23.68
CA GLN A 263 -8.43 3.48 23.31
C GLN A 263 -8.04 2.51 24.45
N ILE A 264 -6.93 2.79 25.15
CA ILE A 264 -6.54 2.00 26.33
C ILE A 264 -7.58 2.14 27.44
N ALA A 265 -8.05 3.36 27.73
CA ALA A 265 -9.06 3.58 28.75
C ALA A 265 -10.39 2.87 28.41
N GLU A 266 -10.82 2.92 27.16
CA GLU A 266 -12.00 2.18 26.70
C GLU A 266 -11.83 0.66 26.90
N LYS A 267 -10.68 0.11 26.55
CA LYS A 267 -10.38 -1.31 26.73
C LYS A 267 -10.44 -1.70 28.20
N LEU A 268 -9.78 -0.97 29.08
CA LEU A 268 -9.77 -1.21 30.53
C LEU A 268 -11.17 -1.14 31.13
N LEU A 269 -12.01 -0.19 30.69
CA LEU A 269 -13.41 -0.09 31.12
C LEU A 269 -14.23 -1.31 30.68
N ARG A 270 -14.06 -1.79 29.44
CA ARG A 270 -14.74 -2.98 28.92
C ARG A 270 -14.33 -4.25 29.66
N GLU A 271 -13.08 -4.34 30.08
CA GLU A 271 -12.53 -5.50 30.84
C GLU A 271 -12.81 -5.41 32.36
N GLY A 272 -13.46 -4.34 32.83
CA GLY A 272 -13.78 -4.14 34.23
C GLY A 272 -12.58 -3.96 35.15
N GLN A 273 -11.48 -3.42 34.60
CA GLN A 273 -10.21 -3.20 35.32
C GLN A 273 -10.09 -1.76 35.90
N LEU A 274 -11.13 -0.95 35.78
CA LEU A 274 -11.25 0.40 36.36
C LEU A 274 -12.48 0.48 37.25
#